data_65dcca947b7bcc0495deefc436499aa7
#
_entry.id   65dcca947b7bcc0495deefc436499aa7
#
_cell.length_a   1.000
_cell.length_b   1.000
_cell.length_c   1.000
_cell.angle_alpha   90.00
_cell.angle_beta   90.00
_cell.angle_gamma   90.00
#
_symmetry.space_group_name_H-M   'P 1'
#
loop_
_entity.id
_entity.type
_entity.pdbx_description
1 polymer ?
#
loop_
_entity_poly.entity_id
_entity_poly.type
_entity_poly.pdbx_seq_one_letter_code
_entity_poly.pdbx_strand_id
1 'polypeptide(L)'
;MKKLPTVYVAMSGDLLHPGHINILKIASQKGKVVVGLLTDEAIASYKRIPVMKWEDRKVVVENIVYVDKVIRQETLDYTNNLKNLKPKFVVHGDDWKTGVQKNVRKKVIDILKEWNGELIEVPYTEGISSSEIKSKIKRNGITSDERRASLKRNLELKNYLTFADIHNPLSALVIENTKSTNSDSYSEFDGMWASSLTDSTSRGKPDIEAVDFSSRFISLNEVLEVTTKPIIFDADTGGLPEHFSFTVRNLERAGVSAVVIEDKKGLKRNSLHGTDVEQNQDDIESFANKISVGKDSSTTDDF
;
A
#
# COMPACT_ATOMS: atom_id res chain seq x y z
N MET A 1 -12.20 -41.64 21.10
CA MET A 1 -12.45 -40.87 19.86
C MET A 1 -11.11 -40.58 19.18
N LYS A 2 -10.90 -40.96 17.93
CA LYS A 2 -9.68 -40.60 17.20
C LYS A 2 -9.64 -39.06 17.06
N LYS A 3 -8.54 -38.44 17.53
CA LYS A 3 -8.33 -37.01 17.41
C LYS A 3 -8.26 -36.65 15.90
N LEU A 4 -9.14 -35.76 15.45
CA LEU A 4 -9.11 -35.31 14.06
C LEU A 4 -7.75 -34.69 13.73
N PRO A 5 -7.17 -34.96 12.56
CA PRO A 5 -5.89 -34.40 12.17
C PRO A 5 -5.97 -32.88 12.07
N THR A 6 -4.87 -32.19 12.30
CA THR A 6 -4.76 -30.73 12.07
C THR A 6 -4.52 -30.46 10.58
N VAL A 7 -5.25 -29.51 10.04
CA VAL A 7 -5.11 -28.99 8.68
C VAL A 7 -4.70 -27.53 8.77
N TYR A 8 -3.64 -27.16 8.07
CA TYR A 8 -3.18 -25.77 8.03
C TYR A 8 -3.53 -25.11 6.70
N VAL A 9 -4.07 -23.89 6.75
CA VAL A 9 -4.39 -23.06 5.59
C VAL A 9 -3.80 -21.68 5.81
N ALA A 10 -2.84 -21.27 4.99
CA ALA A 10 -2.33 -19.89 5.03
C ALA A 10 -3.09 -19.02 4.04
N MET A 11 -3.48 -17.82 4.47
CA MET A 11 -4.17 -16.87 3.60
C MET A 11 -4.02 -15.42 4.05
N SER A 12 -4.17 -14.48 3.12
CA SER A 12 -4.27 -13.05 3.45
C SER A 12 -5.62 -12.68 4.06
N GLY A 13 -6.71 -13.30 3.64
CA GLY A 13 -8.07 -13.06 4.14
C GLY A 13 -8.58 -11.62 3.97
N ASP A 14 -7.99 -10.83 3.07
CA ASP A 14 -8.28 -9.40 2.92
C ASP A 14 -9.65 -9.17 2.24
N LEU A 15 -9.84 -9.67 1.04
CA LEU A 15 -11.13 -9.65 0.35
C LEU A 15 -11.58 -11.08 0.17
N LEU A 16 -12.39 -11.56 1.11
CA LEU A 16 -12.92 -12.92 1.05
C LEU A 16 -13.86 -13.08 -0.14
N HIS A 17 -13.70 -14.18 -0.86
CA HIS A 17 -14.49 -14.53 -2.02
C HIS A 17 -14.71 -16.05 -2.08
N PRO A 18 -15.61 -16.57 -2.91
CA PRO A 18 -15.91 -18.00 -2.99
C PRO A 18 -14.70 -18.94 -3.09
N GLY A 19 -13.60 -18.50 -3.75
CA GLY A 19 -12.36 -19.28 -3.81
C GLY A 19 -11.74 -19.58 -2.45
N HIS A 20 -11.71 -18.59 -1.54
CA HIS A 20 -11.23 -18.80 -0.16
C HIS A 20 -12.15 -19.76 0.60
N ILE A 21 -13.46 -19.60 0.47
CA ILE A 21 -14.44 -20.47 1.13
C ILE A 21 -14.31 -21.92 0.61
N ASN A 22 -14.07 -22.11 -0.68
CA ASN A 22 -13.87 -23.44 -1.26
C ASN A 22 -12.64 -24.14 -0.67
N ILE A 23 -11.50 -23.43 -0.55
CA ILE A 23 -10.29 -23.95 0.09
C ILE A 23 -10.58 -24.37 1.53
N LEU A 24 -11.23 -23.52 2.32
CA LEU A 24 -11.57 -23.81 3.73
C LEU A 24 -12.56 -24.98 3.86
N LYS A 25 -13.55 -25.09 2.97
CA LYS A 25 -14.49 -26.19 2.91
C LYS A 25 -13.77 -27.52 2.63
N ILE A 26 -12.85 -27.56 1.67
CA ILE A 26 -12.06 -28.76 1.38
C ILE A 26 -11.16 -29.11 2.54
N ALA A 27 -10.54 -28.12 3.19
CA ALA A 27 -9.72 -28.30 4.37
C ALA A 27 -10.51 -28.92 5.54
N SER A 28 -11.73 -28.43 5.80
CA SER A 28 -12.59 -28.94 6.90
C SER A 28 -13.00 -30.41 6.73
N GLN A 29 -13.07 -30.91 5.51
CA GLN A 29 -13.32 -32.32 5.23
C GLN A 29 -12.13 -33.23 5.61
N LYS A 30 -10.94 -32.66 5.79
CA LYS A 30 -9.71 -33.39 6.13
C LYS A 30 -9.38 -33.37 7.62
N GLY A 31 -9.94 -32.44 8.40
CA GLY A 31 -9.68 -32.35 9.83
C GLY A 31 -9.98 -30.99 10.43
N LYS A 32 -9.36 -30.69 11.57
CA LYS A 32 -9.49 -29.38 12.23
C LYS A 32 -8.67 -28.33 11.51
N VAL A 33 -9.35 -27.27 11.07
CA VAL A 33 -8.74 -26.21 10.26
C VAL A 33 -8.14 -25.14 11.15
N VAL A 34 -6.82 -24.98 11.04
CA VAL A 34 -6.09 -23.86 11.62
C VAL A 34 -5.66 -22.92 10.49
N VAL A 35 -6.19 -21.71 10.50
CA VAL A 35 -5.83 -20.68 9.51
C VAL A 35 -4.63 -19.88 10.01
N GLY A 36 -3.54 -19.88 9.25
CA GLY A 36 -2.43 -18.94 9.38
C GLY A 36 -2.76 -17.65 8.62
N LEU A 37 -3.29 -16.66 9.34
CA LEU A 37 -3.69 -15.39 8.76
C LEU A 37 -2.47 -14.47 8.68
N LEU A 38 -2.06 -14.11 7.46
CA LEU A 38 -0.91 -13.25 7.20
C LEU A 38 -1.10 -11.88 7.88
N THR A 39 -0.06 -11.40 8.58
CA THR A 39 -0.06 -10.05 9.15
C THR A 39 -0.03 -8.98 8.06
N ASP A 40 -0.29 -7.73 8.41
CA ASP A 40 -0.28 -6.63 7.44
C ASP A 40 1.13 -6.44 6.87
N GLU A 41 2.17 -6.58 7.71
CA GLU A 41 3.58 -6.53 7.31
C GLU A 41 3.93 -7.68 6.37
N ALA A 42 3.48 -8.90 6.67
CA ALA A 42 3.72 -10.05 5.81
C ALA A 42 3.09 -9.86 4.42
N ILE A 43 1.90 -9.27 4.35
CA ILE A 43 1.25 -8.93 3.09
C ILE A 43 2.00 -7.81 2.36
N ALA A 44 2.37 -6.73 3.07
CA ALA A 44 3.08 -5.59 2.51
C ALA A 44 4.44 -5.96 1.90
N SER A 45 5.06 -7.05 2.38
CA SER A 45 6.36 -7.52 1.87
C SER A 45 6.33 -8.06 0.43
N TYR A 46 5.15 -8.41 -0.11
CA TYR A 46 5.06 -9.01 -1.45
C TYR A 46 3.93 -8.48 -2.33
N LYS A 47 3.06 -7.65 -1.80
CA LYS A 47 1.97 -6.98 -2.54
C LYS A 47 1.53 -5.71 -1.82
N ARG A 48 0.57 -4.99 -2.39
CA ARG A 48 -0.05 -3.83 -1.72
C ARG A 48 -0.61 -4.23 -0.37
N ILE A 49 -0.57 -3.30 0.57
CA ILE A 49 -1.16 -3.47 1.90
C ILE A 49 -2.62 -3.92 1.79
N PRO A 50 -3.09 -4.70 2.76
CA PRO A 50 -4.49 -5.15 2.79
C PRO A 50 -5.44 -3.97 3.05
N VAL A 51 -6.67 -4.07 2.59
CA VAL A 51 -7.73 -3.07 2.84
C VAL A 51 -8.12 -3.06 4.31
N MET A 52 -8.31 -4.26 4.89
CA MET A 52 -8.66 -4.42 6.31
C MET A 52 -7.41 -4.70 7.14
N LYS A 53 -7.35 -4.15 8.37
CA LYS A 53 -6.32 -4.47 9.35
C LYS A 53 -6.39 -5.93 9.78
N TRP A 54 -5.29 -6.46 10.30
CA TRP A 54 -5.21 -7.86 10.71
C TRP A 54 -6.30 -8.26 11.72
N GLU A 55 -6.60 -7.39 12.67
CA GLU A 55 -7.62 -7.61 13.70
C GLU A 55 -9.01 -7.81 13.08
N ASP A 56 -9.39 -6.97 12.13
CA ASP A 56 -10.68 -7.05 11.44
C ASP A 56 -10.78 -8.32 10.58
N ARG A 57 -9.70 -8.59 9.81
CA ARG A 57 -9.61 -9.82 9.01
C ARG A 57 -9.69 -11.07 9.88
N LYS A 58 -9.09 -11.04 11.06
CA LYS A 58 -9.16 -12.14 12.02
C LYS A 58 -10.61 -12.39 12.45
N VAL A 59 -11.34 -11.34 12.86
CA VAL A 59 -12.75 -11.46 13.25
C VAL A 59 -13.58 -12.09 12.16
N VAL A 60 -13.39 -11.68 10.91
CA VAL A 60 -14.14 -12.23 9.77
C VAL A 60 -13.78 -13.72 9.55
N VAL A 61 -12.48 -14.05 9.54
CA VAL A 61 -12.01 -15.41 9.23
C VAL A 61 -12.36 -16.40 10.34
N GLU A 62 -12.24 -16.02 11.62
CA GLU A 62 -12.54 -16.91 12.74
C GLU A 62 -14.03 -17.25 12.88
N ASN A 63 -14.92 -16.45 12.26
CA ASN A 63 -16.36 -16.71 12.22
C ASN A 63 -16.82 -17.48 10.98
N ILE A 64 -15.89 -17.96 10.14
CA ILE A 64 -16.23 -18.86 9.04
C ILE A 64 -16.46 -20.27 9.59
N VAL A 65 -17.59 -20.85 9.29
CA VAL A 65 -18.06 -22.17 9.80
C VAL A 65 -17.04 -23.31 9.57
N TYR A 66 -16.11 -23.16 8.64
CA TYR A 66 -15.07 -24.16 8.33
C TYR A 66 -13.77 -23.95 9.10
N VAL A 67 -13.66 -22.93 9.95
CA VAL A 67 -12.43 -22.56 10.66
C VAL A 67 -12.56 -22.92 12.15
N ASP A 68 -11.62 -23.71 12.66
CA ASP A 68 -11.57 -24.07 14.10
C ASP A 68 -10.68 -23.10 14.89
N LYS A 69 -9.66 -22.50 14.26
CA LYS A 69 -8.72 -21.58 14.89
C LYS A 69 -8.02 -20.68 13.89
N VAL A 70 -7.79 -19.43 14.29
CA VAL A 70 -6.92 -18.48 13.56
C VAL A 70 -5.66 -18.22 14.38
N ILE A 71 -4.50 -18.23 13.70
CA ILE A 71 -3.20 -17.87 14.29
C ILE A 71 -2.50 -16.85 13.37
N ARG A 72 -1.56 -16.10 13.93
CA ARG A 72 -0.72 -15.16 13.14
C ARG A 72 0.22 -15.92 12.21
N GLN A 73 0.34 -15.46 10.99
CA GLN A 73 1.36 -15.84 10.02
C GLN A 73 2.20 -14.59 9.72
N GLU A 74 3.33 -14.45 10.39
CA GLU A 74 4.11 -13.20 10.43
C GLU A 74 4.95 -12.96 9.19
N THR A 75 5.21 -13.98 8.39
CA THR A 75 6.00 -13.91 7.15
C THR A 75 5.37 -14.77 6.07
N LEU A 76 5.83 -14.63 4.81
CA LEU A 76 5.47 -15.55 3.74
C LEU A 76 6.04 -16.96 3.92
N ASP A 77 7.05 -17.11 4.77
CA ASP A 77 7.64 -18.41 5.10
C ASP A 77 6.83 -19.10 6.20
N TYR A 78 6.14 -20.19 5.87
CA TYR A 78 5.27 -20.91 6.80
C TYR A 78 6.02 -21.81 7.78
N THR A 79 7.35 -21.90 7.69
CA THR A 79 8.20 -22.83 8.45
C THR A 79 7.91 -22.85 9.94
N ASN A 80 7.83 -21.69 10.58
CA ASN A 80 7.61 -21.58 12.02
C ASN A 80 6.26 -22.17 12.46
N ASN A 81 5.19 -21.77 11.79
CA ASN A 81 3.86 -22.28 12.10
C ASN A 81 3.73 -23.78 11.80
N LEU A 82 4.31 -24.24 10.69
CA LEU A 82 4.29 -25.65 10.32
C LEU A 82 5.06 -26.50 11.33
N LYS A 83 6.25 -26.09 11.76
CA LYS A 83 7.06 -26.83 12.76
C LYS A 83 6.37 -26.88 14.12
N ASN A 84 5.69 -25.82 14.53
CA ASN A 84 4.97 -25.76 15.81
C ASN A 84 3.69 -26.60 15.80
N LEU A 85 2.95 -26.61 14.70
CA LEU A 85 1.67 -27.31 14.59
C LEU A 85 1.81 -28.75 14.13
N LYS A 86 2.81 -29.06 13.33
CA LYS A 86 3.02 -30.34 12.62
C LYS A 86 1.70 -30.85 12.00
N PRO A 87 1.06 -30.06 11.14
CA PRO A 87 -0.25 -30.43 10.59
C PRO A 87 -0.12 -31.67 9.70
N LYS A 88 -1.14 -32.52 9.71
CA LYS A 88 -1.17 -33.68 8.80
C LYS A 88 -1.35 -33.22 7.35
N PHE A 89 -2.11 -32.13 7.14
CA PHE A 89 -2.38 -31.57 5.83
C PHE A 89 -2.10 -30.06 5.81
N VAL A 90 -1.52 -29.58 4.71
CA VAL A 90 -1.54 -28.18 4.31
C VAL A 90 -2.43 -28.09 3.09
N VAL A 91 -3.40 -27.17 3.11
CA VAL A 91 -4.30 -26.94 1.96
C VAL A 91 -4.06 -25.53 1.43
N HIS A 92 -3.85 -25.41 0.13
CA HIS A 92 -3.59 -24.13 -0.54
C HIS A 92 -4.21 -24.13 -1.95
N GLY A 93 -4.49 -22.95 -2.50
CA GLY A 93 -4.82 -22.82 -3.93
C GLY A 93 -3.61 -23.19 -4.80
N ASP A 94 -3.83 -23.59 -6.02
CA ASP A 94 -2.73 -23.98 -6.94
C ASP A 94 -2.07 -22.78 -7.65
N ASP A 95 -2.50 -21.55 -7.35
CA ASP A 95 -1.97 -20.28 -7.86
C ASP A 95 -0.52 -20.00 -7.45
N TRP A 96 -0.02 -20.61 -6.39
CA TRP A 96 1.36 -20.47 -5.92
C TRP A 96 2.39 -21.34 -6.65
N LYS A 97 1.99 -22.10 -7.64
CA LYS A 97 2.91 -22.88 -8.51
C LYS A 97 3.84 -22.00 -9.33
N THR A 98 3.45 -20.75 -9.53
CA THR A 98 4.18 -19.74 -10.29
C THR A 98 4.36 -18.46 -9.46
N GLY A 99 5.27 -17.59 -9.88
CA GLY A 99 5.50 -16.28 -9.25
C GLY A 99 6.19 -16.34 -7.89
N VAL A 100 6.02 -15.31 -7.10
CA VAL A 100 6.72 -15.05 -5.82
C VAL A 100 6.58 -16.19 -4.79
N GLN A 101 5.46 -16.89 -4.81
CA GLN A 101 5.18 -17.95 -3.84
C GLN A 101 5.72 -19.34 -4.22
N LYS A 102 6.32 -19.50 -5.40
CA LYS A 102 6.90 -20.78 -5.84
C LYS A 102 7.93 -21.35 -4.85
N ASN A 103 8.77 -20.47 -4.30
CA ASN A 103 9.78 -20.88 -3.32
C ASN A 103 9.15 -21.27 -1.97
N VAL A 104 8.08 -20.60 -1.57
CA VAL A 104 7.30 -20.95 -0.37
C VAL A 104 6.70 -22.34 -0.51
N ARG A 105 6.08 -22.63 -1.65
CA ARG A 105 5.54 -23.96 -1.98
C ARG A 105 6.59 -25.07 -1.82
N LYS A 106 7.79 -24.86 -2.38
CA LYS A 106 8.89 -25.84 -2.28
C LYS A 106 9.27 -26.10 -0.82
N LYS A 107 9.46 -25.02 -0.02
CA LYS A 107 9.78 -25.14 1.40
C LYS A 107 8.68 -25.90 2.18
N VAL A 108 7.41 -25.62 1.90
CA VAL A 108 6.28 -26.31 2.54
C VAL A 108 6.33 -27.81 2.26
N ILE A 109 6.55 -28.20 1.01
CA ILE A 109 6.69 -29.62 0.64
C ILE A 109 7.85 -30.28 1.39
N ASP A 110 9.01 -29.62 1.45
CA ASP A 110 10.20 -30.20 2.10
C ASP A 110 10.01 -30.34 3.62
N ILE A 111 9.40 -29.34 4.26
CA ILE A 111 9.11 -29.37 5.70
C ILE A 111 8.09 -30.45 6.04
N LEU A 112 7.02 -30.60 5.26
CA LEU A 112 5.98 -31.62 5.51
C LEU A 112 6.55 -33.04 5.52
N LYS A 113 7.63 -33.32 4.77
CA LYS A 113 8.31 -34.62 4.78
C LYS A 113 8.87 -35.00 6.16
N GLU A 114 9.25 -34.01 7.00
CA GLU A 114 9.84 -34.26 8.32
C GLU A 114 8.89 -35.05 9.26
N TRP A 115 7.56 -34.96 9.07
CA TRP A 115 6.57 -35.70 9.88
C TRP A 115 5.51 -36.42 9.05
N ASN A 116 5.82 -36.72 7.80
CA ASN A 116 4.93 -37.41 6.87
C ASN A 116 3.59 -36.68 6.68
N GLY A 117 3.65 -35.33 6.58
CA GLY A 117 2.53 -34.46 6.22
C GLY A 117 2.32 -34.43 4.70
N GLU A 118 1.18 -33.92 4.29
CA GLU A 118 0.75 -33.90 2.88
C GLU A 118 0.28 -32.50 2.47
N LEU A 119 0.65 -32.06 1.27
CA LEU A 119 0.15 -30.84 0.62
C LEU A 119 -1.04 -31.20 -0.29
N ILE A 120 -2.15 -30.53 -0.10
CA ILE A 120 -3.35 -30.63 -0.94
C ILE A 120 -3.51 -29.30 -1.67
N GLU A 121 -3.44 -29.33 -2.99
CA GLU A 121 -3.63 -28.16 -3.83
C GLU A 121 -5.03 -28.17 -4.43
N VAL A 122 -5.77 -27.07 -4.19
CA VAL A 122 -7.14 -26.89 -4.67
C VAL A 122 -7.07 -26.12 -5.99
N PRO A 123 -7.70 -26.59 -7.06
CA PRO A 123 -7.76 -25.86 -8.31
C PRO A 123 -8.34 -24.45 -8.12
N TYR A 124 -7.78 -23.48 -8.85
CA TYR A 124 -8.24 -22.11 -8.82
C TYR A 124 -9.72 -22.01 -9.18
N THR A 125 -10.47 -21.22 -8.42
CA THR A 125 -11.89 -20.97 -8.73
C THR A 125 -11.98 -19.89 -9.80
N GLU A 126 -12.37 -20.26 -11.01
CA GLU A 126 -12.48 -19.33 -12.13
C GLU A 126 -13.51 -18.22 -11.89
N GLY A 127 -13.24 -17.05 -12.46
CA GLY A 127 -14.18 -15.92 -12.51
C GLY A 127 -14.21 -15.03 -11.27
N ILE A 128 -13.39 -15.30 -10.23
CA ILE A 128 -13.30 -14.41 -9.08
C ILE A 128 -11.94 -14.51 -8.37
N SER A 129 -11.30 -13.36 -8.20
CA SER A 129 -10.08 -13.23 -7.41
C SER A 129 -10.06 -11.93 -6.60
N SER A 130 -9.27 -11.89 -5.53
CA SER A 130 -9.05 -10.64 -4.79
C SER A 130 -8.50 -9.53 -5.70
N SER A 131 -7.68 -9.89 -6.69
CA SER A 131 -7.14 -8.94 -7.68
C SER A 131 -8.21 -8.38 -8.60
N GLU A 132 -9.16 -9.21 -9.06
CA GLU A 132 -10.30 -8.75 -9.87
C GLU A 132 -11.26 -7.87 -9.07
N ILE A 133 -11.53 -8.22 -7.81
CA ILE A 133 -12.34 -7.39 -6.92
C ILE A 133 -11.67 -6.03 -6.71
N LYS A 134 -10.38 -6.01 -6.39
CA LYS A 134 -9.59 -4.76 -6.27
C LYS A 134 -9.59 -3.96 -7.57
N SER A 135 -9.47 -4.61 -8.72
CA SER A 135 -9.56 -3.93 -10.02
C SER A 135 -10.93 -3.30 -10.29
N LYS A 136 -12.02 -3.96 -9.88
CA LYS A 136 -13.37 -3.40 -9.99
C LYS A 136 -13.57 -2.20 -9.05
N ILE A 137 -13.12 -2.30 -7.80
CA ILE A 137 -13.13 -1.18 -6.83
C ILE A 137 -12.33 -0.01 -7.41
N LYS A 138 -11.13 -0.28 -7.92
CA LYS A 138 -10.26 0.72 -8.53
C LYS A 138 -10.88 1.44 -9.72
N ARG A 139 -11.68 0.75 -10.55
CA ARG A 139 -12.42 1.36 -11.68
C ARG A 139 -13.50 2.33 -11.21
N ASN A 140 -14.03 2.14 -10.01
CA ASN A 140 -15.03 3.02 -9.42
C ASN A 140 -14.41 4.26 -8.73
N GLY A 141 -13.07 4.37 -8.75
CA GLY A 141 -12.31 5.40 -8.06
C GLY A 141 -12.01 5.05 -6.60
N ILE A 142 -11.22 5.88 -5.96
CA ILE A 142 -10.88 5.81 -4.54
C ILE A 142 -11.35 7.13 -3.89
N THR A 143 -11.82 7.05 -2.66
CA THR A 143 -12.20 8.26 -1.92
C THR A 143 -10.96 9.04 -1.49
N SER A 144 -11.14 10.34 -1.27
CA SER A 144 -10.08 11.21 -0.75
C SER A 144 -9.52 10.68 0.57
N ASP A 145 -10.38 10.19 1.45
CA ASP A 145 -10.01 9.64 2.76
C ASP A 145 -9.16 8.38 2.64
N GLU A 146 -9.55 7.44 1.78
CA GLU A 146 -8.78 6.21 1.55
C GLU A 146 -7.39 6.51 0.98
N ARG A 147 -7.27 7.51 0.09
CA ARG A 147 -5.97 7.90 -0.47
C ARG A 147 -5.06 8.50 0.59
N ARG A 148 -5.56 9.40 1.46
CA ARG A 148 -4.79 9.97 2.57
C ARG A 148 -4.34 8.89 3.53
N ALA A 149 -5.26 8.11 4.07
CA ALA A 149 -4.98 7.02 5.00
C ALA A 149 -3.98 5.99 4.47
N SER A 150 -3.93 5.79 3.15
CA SER A 150 -3.00 4.88 2.49
C SER A 150 -1.52 5.25 2.71
N LEU A 151 -1.15 6.54 2.70
CA LEU A 151 0.22 6.97 2.95
C LEU A 151 0.65 6.65 4.39
N LYS A 152 -0.14 7.07 5.36
CA LYS A 152 0.13 6.83 6.79
C LYS A 152 0.31 5.34 7.05
N ARG A 153 -0.60 4.52 6.55
CA ARG A 153 -0.55 3.08 6.71
C ARG A 153 0.64 2.42 6.01
N ASN A 154 1.05 2.93 4.84
CA ASN A 154 2.27 2.47 4.17
C ASN A 154 3.51 2.79 5.02
N LEU A 155 3.59 3.98 5.63
CA LEU A 155 4.70 4.38 6.51
C LEU A 155 4.78 3.52 7.79
N GLU A 156 3.63 3.08 8.32
CA GLU A 156 3.58 2.20 9.49
C GLU A 156 4.07 0.76 9.17
N LEU A 157 3.87 0.29 7.94
CA LEU A 157 4.09 -1.11 7.56
C LEU A 157 5.37 -1.37 6.78
N LYS A 158 5.99 -0.34 6.20
CA LYS A 158 7.19 -0.46 5.37
C LYS A 158 8.33 0.38 5.92
N ASN A 159 9.56 -0.15 5.87
CA ASN A 159 10.76 0.57 6.31
C ASN A 159 11.12 1.74 5.39
N TYR A 160 10.71 1.71 4.13
CA TYR A 160 10.88 2.78 3.15
C TYR A 160 9.77 2.71 2.11
N LEU A 161 9.49 3.86 1.50
CA LEU A 161 8.52 3.98 0.41
C LEU A 161 9.21 4.55 -0.82
N THR A 162 8.77 4.09 -1.99
CA THR A 162 9.29 4.53 -3.29
C THR A 162 8.24 5.37 -4.00
N PHE A 163 8.58 6.63 -4.27
CA PHE A 163 7.75 7.57 -5.01
C PHE A 163 8.37 7.89 -6.36
N ALA A 164 7.52 8.14 -7.35
CA ALA A 164 7.96 8.63 -8.66
C ALA A 164 7.29 9.97 -8.97
N ASP A 165 8.03 10.86 -9.66
CA ASP A 165 7.54 12.17 -10.05
C ASP A 165 6.40 12.09 -11.05
N ILE A 166 5.40 12.97 -10.87
CA ILE A 166 4.29 13.18 -11.80
C ILE A 166 4.20 14.65 -12.22
N HIS A 167 3.72 14.89 -13.44
CA HIS A 167 3.47 16.22 -13.96
C HIS A 167 2.18 16.32 -14.80
N ASN A 168 1.52 15.18 -15.06
CA ASN A 168 0.23 15.12 -15.76
C ASN A 168 -0.45 13.75 -15.56
N PRO A 169 -1.72 13.60 -15.99
CA PRO A 169 -2.44 12.33 -15.88
C PRO A 169 -1.78 11.13 -16.58
N LEU A 170 -1.07 11.37 -17.70
CA LEU A 170 -0.40 10.29 -18.43
C LEU A 170 0.76 9.71 -17.62
N SER A 171 1.61 10.56 -17.03
CA SER A 171 2.69 10.10 -16.15
C SER A 171 2.14 9.36 -14.92
N ALA A 172 1.02 9.83 -14.36
CA ALA A 172 0.34 9.16 -13.26
C ALA A 172 -0.19 7.78 -13.65
N LEU A 173 -0.81 7.63 -14.83
CA LEU A 173 -1.27 6.34 -15.36
C LEU A 173 -0.11 5.35 -15.56
N VAL A 174 1.03 5.82 -16.04
CA VAL A 174 2.23 4.97 -16.20
C VAL A 174 2.68 4.45 -14.84
N ILE A 175 2.85 5.34 -13.85
CA ILE A 175 3.28 4.96 -12.49
C ILE A 175 2.24 4.06 -11.80
N GLU A 176 0.96 4.36 -11.96
CA GLU A 176 -0.14 3.57 -11.39
C GLU A 176 -0.09 2.10 -11.83
N ASN A 177 0.32 1.87 -13.08
CA ASN A 177 0.30 0.53 -13.69
C ASN A 177 1.70 -0.12 -13.79
N THR A 178 2.78 0.60 -13.46
CA THR A 178 4.13 0.05 -13.48
C THR A 178 4.32 -0.94 -12.34
N LYS A 179 4.72 -2.15 -12.69
CA LYS A 179 4.99 -3.25 -11.77
C LYS A 179 6.20 -4.03 -12.25
N SER A 180 7.09 -4.39 -11.33
CA SER A 180 8.11 -5.39 -11.60
C SER A 180 7.59 -6.77 -11.22
N THR A 181 7.69 -7.71 -12.15
CA THR A 181 7.25 -9.10 -11.98
C THR A 181 8.42 -10.05 -12.18
N ASN A 182 9.50 -9.88 -11.44
CA ASN A 182 10.55 -10.90 -11.39
C ASN A 182 10.05 -12.11 -10.60
N SER A 183 10.54 -13.31 -10.95
CA SER A 183 10.10 -14.57 -10.35
C SER A 183 10.16 -14.62 -8.83
N ASP A 184 10.94 -13.75 -8.20
CA ASP A 184 11.26 -13.79 -6.78
C ASP A 184 10.82 -12.54 -5.99
N SER A 185 10.38 -11.48 -6.68
CA SER A 185 9.93 -10.25 -6.02
C SER A 185 8.83 -9.53 -6.81
N TYR A 186 7.89 -8.94 -6.08
CA TYR A 186 6.92 -7.99 -6.59
C TYR A 186 7.29 -6.61 -6.07
N SER A 187 7.43 -5.65 -6.95
CA SER A 187 7.59 -4.25 -6.57
C SER A 187 6.77 -3.32 -7.45
N GLU A 188 6.24 -2.28 -6.86
CA GLU A 188 5.58 -1.16 -7.51
C GLU A 188 5.91 0.12 -6.76
N PHE A 189 5.71 1.27 -7.38
CA PHE A 189 5.79 2.53 -6.66
C PHE A 189 4.71 2.61 -5.58
N ASP A 190 5.07 3.07 -4.39
CA ASP A 190 4.17 3.19 -3.25
C ASP A 190 3.27 4.43 -3.35
N GLY A 191 3.75 5.46 -4.04
CA GLY A 191 3.05 6.71 -4.22
C GLY A 191 3.61 7.56 -5.36
N MET A 192 3.13 8.79 -5.44
CA MET A 192 3.50 9.76 -6.46
C MET A 192 3.93 11.07 -5.82
N TRP A 193 4.95 11.69 -6.40
CA TRP A 193 5.48 12.99 -6.01
C TRP A 193 5.03 14.04 -7.02
N ALA A 194 4.18 14.96 -6.61
CA ALA A 194 3.78 16.11 -7.42
C ALA A 194 4.79 17.25 -7.24
N SER A 195 5.94 17.12 -7.92
CA SER A 195 7.08 18.00 -7.83
C SER A 195 6.81 19.35 -8.49
N SER A 196 7.22 20.44 -7.82
CA SER A 196 7.21 21.79 -8.40
C SER A 196 8.17 21.91 -9.58
N LEU A 197 9.33 21.28 -9.47
CA LEU A 197 10.34 21.25 -10.53
C LEU A 197 9.82 20.58 -11.81
N THR A 198 9.28 19.36 -11.66
CA THR A 198 8.80 18.59 -12.82
C THR A 198 7.60 19.27 -13.47
N ASP A 199 6.68 19.83 -12.68
CA ASP A 199 5.52 20.57 -13.19
C ASP A 199 5.94 21.86 -13.92
N SER A 200 6.85 22.66 -13.33
CA SER A 200 7.38 23.87 -13.95
C SER A 200 8.12 23.56 -15.25
N THR A 201 9.01 22.57 -15.24
CA THR A 201 9.81 22.16 -16.40
C THR A 201 8.93 21.65 -17.54
N SER A 202 7.88 20.87 -17.24
CA SER A 202 6.94 20.39 -18.26
C SER A 202 6.20 21.51 -19.00
N ARG A 203 6.12 22.69 -18.39
CA ARG A 203 5.52 23.90 -18.94
C ARG A 203 6.56 24.87 -19.55
N GLY A 204 7.84 24.46 -19.61
CA GLY A 204 8.95 25.29 -20.11
C GLY A 204 9.26 26.48 -19.21
N LYS A 205 8.95 26.41 -17.92
CA LYS A 205 9.19 27.46 -16.93
C LYS A 205 10.26 27.04 -15.91
N PRO A 206 11.03 28.01 -15.37
CA PRO A 206 11.95 27.73 -14.28
C PRO A 206 11.16 27.40 -12.98
N ASP A 207 11.79 26.64 -12.10
CA ASP A 207 11.23 26.26 -10.80
C ASP A 207 11.49 27.36 -9.75
N ILE A 208 10.75 28.43 -9.85
CA ILE A 208 10.83 29.65 -9.01
C ILE A 208 9.44 30.13 -8.57
N GLU A 209 8.51 29.24 -8.39
CA GLU A 209 7.09 29.55 -8.15
C GLU A 209 6.43 30.34 -9.31
N ALA A 210 6.99 30.21 -10.55
CA ALA A 210 6.43 30.85 -11.75
C ALA A 210 5.14 30.18 -12.23
N VAL A 211 4.85 28.97 -11.74
CA VAL A 211 3.55 28.29 -11.90
C VAL A 211 2.83 28.39 -10.57
N ASP A 212 1.75 29.16 -10.55
CA ASP A 212 0.98 29.39 -9.34
C ASP A 212 0.24 28.13 -8.85
N PHE A 213 -0.13 28.15 -7.56
CA PHE A 213 -0.82 27.03 -6.91
C PHE A 213 -2.11 26.63 -7.64
N SER A 214 -2.91 27.60 -8.11
CA SER A 214 -4.19 27.28 -8.75
C SER A 214 -3.98 26.52 -10.07
N SER A 215 -3.00 26.92 -10.87
CA SER A 215 -2.62 26.22 -12.10
C SER A 215 -2.12 24.80 -11.83
N ARG A 216 -1.32 24.61 -10.78
CA ARG A 216 -0.83 23.31 -10.35
C ARG A 216 -1.97 22.43 -9.79
N PHE A 217 -2.88 23.03 -9.06
CA PHE A 217 -4.02 22.34 -8.46
C PHE A 217 -5.01 21.81 -9.50
N ILE A 218 -5.21 22.53 -10.62
CA ILE A 218 -6.01 22.03 -11.76
C ILE A 218 -5.39 20.74 -12.32
N SER A 219 -4.11 20.74 -12.62
CA SER A 219 -3.40 19.54 -13.12
C SER A 219 -3.42 18.40 -12.09
N LEU A 220 -3.31 18.73 -10.80
CA LEU A 220 -3.39 17.76 -9.73
C LEU A 220 -4.77 17.08 -9.66
N ASN A 221 -5.85 17.82 -9.85
CA ASN A 221 -7.21 17.24 -9.89
C ASN A 221 -7.35 16.22 -11.03
N GLU A 222 -6.82 16.53 -12.22
CA GLU A 222 -6.81 15.58 -13.34
C GLU A 222 -5.99 14.31 -13.03
N VAL A 223 -4.88 14.45 -12.30
CA VAL A 223 -4.07 13.31 -11.81
C VAL A 223 -4.86 12.48 -10.82
N LEU A 224 -5.57 13.11 -9.88
CA LEU A 224 -6.35 12.42 -8.85
C LEU A 224 -7.47 11.55 -9.42
N GLU A 225 -7.97 11.86 -10.62
CA GLU A 225 -8.99 11.05 -11.30
C GLU A 225 -8.44 9.71 -11.80
N VAL A 226 -7.14 9.61 -12.12
CA VAL A 226 -6.54 8.45 -12.77
C VAL A 226 -5.67 7.58 -11.86
N THR A 227 -5.47 7.98 -10.61
CA THR A 227 -4.64 7.22 -9.65
C THR A 227 -5.36 6.91 -8.35
N THR A 228 -5.02 5.75 -7.78
CA THR A 228 -5.44 5.34 -6.43
C THR A 228 -4.28 5.42 -5.42
N LYS A 229 -3.07 5.75 -5.89
CA LYS A 229 -1.88 5.84 -5.04
C LYS A 229 -1.89 7.12 -4.21
N PRO A 230 -1.26 7.13 -3.03
CA PRO A 230 -1.04 8.34 -2.26
C PRO A 230 -0.19 9.34 -3.06
N ILE A 231 -0.49 10.62 -2.90
CA ILE A 231 0.24 11.72 -3.53
C ILE A 231 0.84 12.61 -2.44
N ILE A 232 2.13 12.91 -2.56
CA ILE A 232 2.81 13.95 -1.81
C ILE A 232 2.94 15.16 -2.73
N PHE A 233 2.50 16.33 -2.28
CA PHE A 233 2.55 17.58 -3.03
C PHE A 233 3.69 18.47 -2.53
N ASP A 234 4.57 18.87 -3.44
CA ASP A 234 5.60 19.87 -3.21
C ASP A 234 4.97 21.25 -3.35
N ALA A 235 4.81 21.95 -2.22
CA ALA A 235 4.23 23.29 -2.16
C ALA A 235 5.29 24.41 -2.12
N ASP A 236 6.47 24.15 -2.68
CA ASP A 236 7.58 25.10 -2.74
C ASP A 236 7.94 25.65 -1.34
N THR A 237 7.87 26.97 -1.12
CA THR A 237 8.12 27.60 0.19
C THR A 237 6.87 27.61 1.09
N GLY A 238 5.71 27.19 0.59
CA GLY A 238 4.42 27.28 1.27
C GLY A 238 3.84 28.72 1.32
N GLY A 239 4.58 29.71 0.87
CA GLY A 239 4.18 31.12 0.91
C GLY A 239 4.05 31.67 2.35
N LEU A 240 3.13 32.58 2.54
CA LEU A 240 2.81 33.13 3.89
C LEU A 240 2.01 32.12 4.71
N PRO A 241 2.22 32.07 6.05
CA PRO A 241 1.48 31.11 6.92
C PRO A 241 -0.03 31.15 6.73
N GLU A 242 -0.60 32.35 6.58
CA GLU A 242 -2.05 32.54 6.39
C GLU A 242 -2.54 31.91 5.08
N HIS A 243 -1.74 32.00 4.00
CA HIS A 243 -2.06 31.38 2.72
C HIS A 243 -1.81 29.87 2.75
N PHE A 244 -0.78 29.43 3.44
CA PHE A 244 -0.47 28.01 3.58
C PHE A 244 -1.61 27.23 4.26
N SER A 245 -2.31 27.85 5.21
CA SER A 245 -3.50 27.25 5.82
C SER A 245 -4.58 26.89 4.80
N PHE A 246 -4.81 27.72 3.79
CA PHE A 246 -5.76 27.43 2.70
C PHE A 246 -5.22 26.39 1.73
N THR A 247 -3.92 26.40 1.45
CA THR A 247 -3.26 25.39 0.63
C THR A 247 -3.44 24.01 1.25
N VAL A 248 -3.17 23.86 2.55
CA VAL A 248 -3.36 22.60 3.29
C VAL A 248 -4.80 22.11 3.19
N ARG A 249 -5.78 22.96 3.49
CA ARG A 249 -7.20 22.60 3.41
C ARG A 249 -7.64 22.16 2.02
N ASN A 250 -7.13 22.81 0.97
CA ASN A 250 -7.47 22.46 -0.41
C ASN A 250 -6.86 21.11 -0.79
N LEU A 251 -5.61 20.86 -0.45
CA LEU A 251 -4.91 19.61 -0.73
C LEU A 251 -5.54 18.44 0.03
N GLU A 252 -5.80 18.62 1.33
CA GLU A 252 -6.47 17.62 2.18
C GLU A 252 -7.83 17.22 1.62
N ARG A 253 -8.68 18.20 1.30
CA ARG A 253 -10.01 17.98 0.73
C ARG A 253 -9.97 17.28 -0.62
N ALA A 254 -8.98 17.58 -1.45
CA ALA A 254 -8.78 16.91 -2.73
C ALA A 254 -8.31 15.45 -2.57
N GLY A 255 -7.80 15.06 -1.39
CA GLY A 255 -7.32 13.72 -1.12
C GLY A 255 -5.81 13.54 -1.39
N VAL A 256 -5.05 14.63 -1.38
CA VAL A 256 -3.59 14.58 -1.29
C VAL A 256 -3.20 14.00 0.07
N SER A 257 -2.16 13.21 0.14
CA SER A 257 -1.81 12.46 1.35
C SER A 257 -0.82 13.18 2.25
N ALA A 258 -0.01 14.09 1.69
CA ALA A 258 0.90 14.93 2.45
C ALA A 258 1.34 16.15 1.61
N VAL A 259 1.82 17.18 2.29
CA VAL A 259 2.44 18.35 1.69
C VAL A 259 3.87 18.52 2.23
N VAL A 260 4.77 18.94 1.33
CA VAL A 260 6.16 19.29 1.69
C VAL A 260 6.38 20.76 1.36
N ILE A 261 7.07 21.46 2.24
CA ILE A 261 7.50 22.84 2.05
C ILE A 261 8.98 22.98 2.36
N GLU A 262 9.65 23.89 1.67
CA GLU A 262 11.07 24.20 1.87
C GLU A 262 11.22 25.36 2.89
N ASP A 263 12.24 25.26 3.76
CA ASP A 263 12.58 26.27 4.76
C ASP A 263 13.32 27.49 4.16
N LYS A 264 12.76 28.03 3.09
CA LYS A 264 13.31 29.19 2.38
C LYS A 264 12.51 30.46 2.67
N LYS A 265 13.23 31.55 2.75
CA LYS A 265 12.67 32.90 2.94
C LYS A 265 12.35 33.53 1.58
N GLY A 266 11.12 34.00 1.41
CA GLY A 266 10.64 34.57 0.16
C GLY A 266 10.23 33.50 -0.86
N LEU A 267 10.30 33.84 -2.16
CA LEU A 267 9.99 32.90 -3.23
C LEU A 267 11.17 31.97 -3.49
N LYS A 268 10.83 30.75 -3.92
CA LYS A 268 11.81 29.74 -4.32
C LYS A 268 12.75 30.26 -5.41
N ARG A 269 14.02 29.93 -5.30
CA ARG A 269 15.03 30.17 -6.32
C ARG A 269 15.57 28.84 -6.81
N ASN A 270 15.53 28.64 -8.13
CA ASN A 270 15.97 27.39 -8.74
C ASN A 270 17.49 27.20 -8.63
N SER A 271 17.94 26.15 -7.99
CA SER A 271 19.33 25.76 -7.88
C SER A 271 19.90 25.05 -9.12
N LEU A 272 19.06 24.67 -10.11
CA LEU A 272 19.50 23.95 -11.30
C LEU A 272 20.09 24.85 -12.39
N HIS A 273 19.81 26.14 -12.36
CA HIS A 273 20.29 27.11 -13.35
C HIS A 273 21.54 27.86 -12.92
N GLY A 274 22.33 27.34 -12.01
CA GLY A 274 23.59 27.87 -11.56
C GLY A 274 23.83 27.64 -10.10
N THR A 275 25.07 27.38 -9.74
CA THR A 275 25.52 27.19 -8.36
C THR A 275 25.60 28.49 -7.56
N ASP A 276 25.44 29.63 -8.22
CA ASP A 276 25.61 30.97 -7.63
C ASP A 276 24.30 31.58 -7.11
N VAL A 277 23.19 30.84 -7.13
CA VAL A 277 21.93 31.32 -6.57
C VAL A 277 21.96 31.23 -5.05
N GLU A 278 21.97 32.40 -4.39
CA GLU A 278 21.90 32.49 -2.94
C GLU A 278 20.57 31.90 -2.45
N GLN A 279 20.67 30.89 -1.57
CA GLN A 279 19.55 30.26 -0.90
C GLN A 279 19.38 30.90 0.48
N ASN A 280 18.34 31.69 0.66
CA ASN A 280 18.03 32.31 1.96
C ASN A 280 17.15 31.37 2.78
N GLN A 281 17.75 30.71 3.73
CA GLN A 281 17.03 29.87 4.70
C GLN A 281 16.18 30.73 5.64
N ASP A 282 14.96 30.29 5.95
CA ASP A 282 14.09 30.92 6.93
C ASP A 282 14.62 30.65 8.36
N ASP A 283 14.27 31.49 9.31
CA ASP A 283 14.61 31.22 10.71
C ASP A 283 13.72 30.08 11.26
N ILE A 284 14.26 29.37 12.24
CA ILE A 284 13.65 28.15 12.78
C ILE A 284 12.26 28.44 13.37
N GLU A 285 12.11 29.56 14.08
CA GLU A 285 10.84 29.91 14.75
C GLU A 285 9.77 30.26 13.73
N SER A 286 10.12 31.05 12.70
CA SER A 286 9.21 31.43 11.61
C SER A 286 8.75 30.20 10.83
N PHE A 287 9.68 29.31 10.48
CA PHE A 287 9.37 28.11 9.73
C PHE A 287 8.54 27.11 10.57
N ALA A 288 8.87 26.92 11.85
CA ALA A 288 8.11 26.09 12.78
C ALA A 288 6.68 26.60 12.95
N ASN A 289 6.50 27.95 13.05
CA ASN A 289 5.18 28.56 13.10
C ASN A 289 4.37 28.25 11.81
N LYS A 290 4.99 28.36 10.63
CA LYS A 290 4.34 28.02 9.35
C LYS A 290 3.88 26.56 9.33
N ILE A 291 4.71 25.61 9.79
CA ILE A 291 4.34 24.21 9.92
C ILE A 291 3.17 24.03 10.90
N SER A 292 3.21 24.69 12.05
CA SER A 292 2.13 24.63 13.05
C SER A 292 0.80 25.12 12.46
N VAL A 293 0.81 26.27 11.79
CA VAL A 293 -0.38 26.81 11.11
C VAL A 293 -0.93 25.84 10.07
N GLY A 294 -0.05 25.17 9.30
CA GLY A 294 -0.45 24.14 8.38
C GLY A 294 -1.10 22.95 9.08
N LYS A 295 -0.49 22.42 10.12
CA LYS A 295 -1.03 21.29 10.91
C LYS A 295 -2.36 21.63 11.57
N ASP A 296 -2.50 22.81 12.18
CA ASP A 296 -3.72 23.28 12.82
C ASP A 296 -4.86 23.51 11.82
N SER A 297 -4.53 23.63 10.54
CA SER A 297 -5.50 23.80 9.45
C SER A 297 -6.02 22.48 8.88
N SER A 298 -5.33 21.39 9.14
CA SER A 298 -5.77 20.03 8.79
C SER A 298 -6.96 19.64 9.67
N THR A 299 -7.90 18.90 9.09
CA THR A 299 -9.11 18.40 9.77
C THR A 299 -9.06 16.90 10.03
N THR A 300 -8.10 16.21 9.47
CA THR A 300 -7.94 14.75 9.59
C THR A 300 -6.57 14.39 10.19
N ASP A 301 -6.49 13.22 10.81
CA ASP A 301 -5.25 12.70 11.43
C ASP A 301 -4.31 12.00 10.46
N ASP A 302 -4.69 11.91 9.18
CA ASP A 302 -4.01 11.14 8.15
C ASP A 302 -3.48 12.00 6.98
N PHE A 303 -3.49 13.34 7.15
CA PHE A 303 -2.84 14.30 6.24
C PHE A 303 -1.55 14.86 6.83
#